data_ca012fd8e1536a847befdd6d9666c945
#
_entry.id   ca012fd8e1536a847befdd6d9666c945
#
_cell.length_a   1.000
_cell.length_b   1.000
_cell.length_c   1.000
_cell.angle_alpha   90.00
_cell.angle_beta   90.00
_cell.angle_gamma   90.00
#
_symmetry.space_group_name_H-M   'P 1'
#
loop_
_entity.id
_entity.type
_entity.pdbx_description
1 polymer ?
#
loop_
_entity_poly.entity_id
_entity_poly.type
_entity_poly.pdbx_seq_one_letter_code
_entity_poly.pdbx_strand_id
1 'polypeptide(L)'
;MIKNNKGNTLPSDISQGTLTMNRRQVLGSALAGLAAAALPGVPALAQSADKKVDVLLIGGGIMSATLGIWLRELEPNWSIQMLERLDAVALESSNGWNNAGTGHSALAELNYTPETANGGIDISKAVEINESFQISRQFWAWQVRNGVLKDPRSFINHTPHMSFVWGDENVAYLEKRYEALKASPLFADMQYSTDPEQIKKWVPLMMEGRDPSQKIGATWSPLGTDMEFGEITRQFVSHLKSTSNFDLQVSSEVDAIERNADGSWRVSYTNSTSGSEHTIDAKFVFIGAGGGALHLLQMSGIPEAEDYGGFPVGGSFLVNENPNVSMLHLAKAYGKASVGSPPMSVPHLDTRVIGGKRIVLFGPFATFSTKFLKEGSYFDLLTSTTMSNIWPMMQVGVEEYPLVEYLAGQLMLSDEDRIAALREYFPKAKADEWRLWQAGQRVQIIKRDPEKGGVLKLGTEVVAAKDGSIAGLLGASPGASTAAPIMLGVLEKVFKDKVATPEWQAKLREIVPSYGTKLNGDPEKVQQEWDYTAEHLQLPTPPRIDVSALSSSAPADAQIKKTPDMAL
;
A
#
# COMPACT_ATOMS: atom_id res chain seq x y z
N MET A 1 -0.92 8.27 66.42
CA MET A 1 -2.34 8.60 66.21
C MET A 1 -2.67 8.24 64.77
N ILE A 2 -3.27 7.07 64.54
CA ILE A 2 -4.69 6.80 64.30
C ILE A 2 -5.13 7.52 63.02
N LYS A 3 -5.54 6.88 61.94
CA LYS A 3 -6.46 5.75 61.73
C LYS A 3 -6.37 5.15 60.30
N ASN A 4 -6.53 3.83 60.26
CA ASN A 4 -7.03 3.00 59.17
C ASN A 4 -8.21 3.57 58.35
N ASN A 5 -8.31 3.24 57.07
CA ASN A 5 -9.48 2.48 56.63
C ASN A 5 -9.35 1.88 55.21
N LYS A 6 -9.55 0.55 55.16
CA LYS A 6 -10.32 -0.27 54.19
C LYS A 6 -10.03 -0.03 52.67
N GLY A 7 -9.47 -0.94 51.92
CA GLY A 7 -9.99 -2.33 51.72
C GLY A 7 -11.08 -2.32 50.64
N ASN A 8 -10.69 -2.55 49.33
CA ASN A 8 -11.64 -3.02 48.34
C ASN A 8 -11.01 -4.18 47.57
N THR A 9 -11.57 -5.35 47.85
CA THR A 9 -11.30 -6.63 47.23
C THR A 9 -11.87 -6.66 45.82
N LEU A 10 -11.08 -7.13 44.86
CA LEU A 10 -11.51 -7.55 43.52
C LEU A 10 -12.34 -8.84 43.64
N PRO A 11 -13.43 -9.02 42.89
CA PRO A 11 -14.11 -10.30 42.79
C PRO A 11 -13.36 -11.19 41.80
N SER A 12 -12.93 -12.32 42.28
CA SER A 12 -12.58 -13.51 41.50
C SER A 12 -13.88 -14.21 41.11
N ASP A 13 -14.22 -14.21 39.81
CA ASP A 13 -15.03 -15.26 39.21
C ASP A 13 -14.86 -15.21 37.68
N ILE A 14 -13.91 -16.00 37.20
CA ILE A 14 -13.87 -16.44 35.81
C ILE A 14 -14.49 -17.83 35.80
N SER A 15 -15.81 -17.90 35.55
CA SER A 15 -16.47 -19.14 35.22
C SER A 15 -16.12 -19.54 33.79
N GLN A 16 -15.41 -20.65 33.65
CA GLN A 16 -15.20 -21.35 32.37
C GLN A 16 -16.56 -21.85 31.86
N GLY A 17 -17.13 -21.12 30.92
CA GLY A 17 -18.26 -21.58 30.12
C GLY A 17 -17.78 -22.50 29.00
N THR A 18 -17.75 -23.81 29.26
CA THR A 18 -17.62 -24.84 28.23
C THR A 18 -18.89 -24.85 27.38
N LEU A 19 -18.81 -24.33 26.16
CA LEU A 19 -19.83 -24.47 25.12
C LEU A 19 -19.87 -25.94 24.65
N THR A 20 -20.66 -26.77 25.30
CA THR A 20 -21.04 -28.09 24.80
C THR A 20 -22.12 -27.94 23.72
N MET A 21 -21.73 -27.97 22.47
CA MET A 21 -22.67 -28.10 21.35
C MET A 21 -23.34 -29.48 21.41
N ASN A 22 -24.66 -29.48 21.51
CA ASN A 22 -25.49 -30.68 21.65
C ASN A 22 -25.57 -31.39 20.29
N ARG A 23 -25.31 -32.72 20.25
CA ARG A 23 -25.31 -33.58 19.03
C ARG A 23 -26.58 -33.47 18.19
N ARG A 24 -27.67 -32.97 18.73
CA ARG A 24 -28.94 -32.74 17.99
C ARG A 24 -28.90 -31.49 17.08
N GLN A 25 -28.05 -30.50 17.36
CA GLN A 25 -27.91 -29.29 16.51
C GLN A 25 -27.04 -29.54 15.31
N VAL A 26 -26.03 -30.43 15.41
CA VAL A 26 -25.18 -30.81 14.29
C VAL A 26 -25.91 -31.76 13.30
N LEU A 27 -26.84 -32.57 13.76
CA LEU A 27 -27.65 -33.45 12.90
C LEU A 27 -28.83 -32.73 12.22
N GLY A 28 -29.30 -31.62 12.78
CA GLY A 28 -30.35 -30.78 12.16
C GLY A 28 -29.89 -30.05 10.91
N SER A 29 -28.61 -29.63 10.86
CA SER A 29 -28.04 -28.90 9.74
C SER A 29 -27.64 -29.79 8.54
N ALA A 30 -27.40 -31.09 8.80
CA ALA A 30 -27.02 -32.04 7.73
C ALA A 30 -28.25 -32.68 7.04
N LEU A 31 -29.43 -32.62 7.63
CA LEU A 31 -30.67 -33.18 7.06
C LEU A 31 -31.51 -32.15 6.27
N ALA A 32 -31.26 -30.85 6.43
CA ALA A 32 -31.89 -29.81 5.62
C ALA A 32 -31.31 -29.67 4.21
N GLY A 33 -30.10 -30.20 3.98
CA GLY A 33 -29.42 -30.16 2.69
C GLY A 33 -29.79 -31.23 1.67
N LEU A 34 -30.60 -32.25 2.04
CA LEU A 34 -30.89 -33.40 1.17
C LEU A 34 -32.38 -33.50 0.72
N ALA A 35 -33.23 -32.54 1.07
CA ALA A 35 -34.64 -32.53 0.69
C ALA A 35 -35.03 -31.50 -0.38
N ALA A 36 -34.06 -30.79 -1.00
CA ALA A 36 -34.32 -29.78 -2.03
C ALA A 36 -34.11 -30.23 -3.49
N ALA A 37 -34.07 -31.54 -3.75
CA ALA A 37 -34.01 -32.08 -5.09
C ALA A 37 -35.35 -32.72 -5.47
N ALA A 38 -36.22 -31.98 -6.12
CA ALA A 38 -37.25 -32.31 -7.10
C ALA A 38 -38.57 -31.55 -6.86
N LEU A 39 -38.58 -30.25 -7.17
CA LEU A 39 -39.82 -29.62 -7.64
C LEU A 39 -39.46 -28.90 -8.97
N PRO A 40 -40.28 -29.04 -10.05
CA PRO A 40 -40.04 -28.31 -11.29
C PRO A 40 -40.20 -26.82 -11.01
N GLY A 41 -39.14 -26.05 -11.40
CA GLY A 41 -38.98 -24.66 -11.05
C GLY A 41 -40.15 -23.78 -11.43
N VAL A 42 -40.76 -23.22 -10.40
CA VAL A 42 -41.36 -21.89 -10.54
C VAL A 42 -40.16 -20.95 -10.79
N PRO A 43 -40.13 -20.17 -11.90
CA PRO A 43 -39.10 -19.17 -12.07
C PRO A 43 -39.19 -18.22 -10.88
N ALA A 44 -38.18 -18.22 -10.03
CA ALA A 44 -38.07 -17.22 -8.99
C ALA A 44 -38.14 -15.86 -9.74
N LEU A 45 -39.20 -15.11 -9.48
CA LEU A 45 -39.29 -13.74 -9.96
C LEU A 45 -38.02 -13.06 -9.43
N ALA A 46 -37.13 -12.67 -10.35
CA ALA A 46 -35.89 -12.00 -10.00
C ALA A 46 -36.28 -10.77 -9.17
N GLN A 47 -36.00 -10.81 -7.87
CA GLN A 47 -36.29 -9.71 -6.98
C GLN A 47 -35.49 -8.49 -7.49
N SER A 48 -36.17 -7.36 -7.70
CA SER A 48 -35.48 -6.15 -8.15
C SER A 48 -34.46 -5.73 -7.08
N ALA A 49 -33.28 -5.31 -7.50
CA ALA A 49 -32.32 -4.73 -6.55
C ALA A 49 -32.91 -3.48 -5.87
N ASP A 50 -32.50 -3.25 -4.63
CA ASP A 50 -32.93 -2.06 -3.87
C ASP A 50 -32.43 -0.76 -4.55
N LYS A 51 -31.29 -0.84 -5.22
CA LYS A 51 -30.64 0.29 -5.87
C LYS A 51 -29.93 -0.11 -7.16
N LYS A 52 -29.88 0.82 -8.14
CA LYS A 52 -29.05 0.69 -9.36
C LYS A 52 -28.07 1.84 -9.44
N VAL A 53 -26.80 1.54 -9.78
CA VAL A 53 -25.74 2.54 -9.89
C VAL A 53 -24.87 2.30 -11.14
N ASP A 54 -24.18 3.34 -11.57
CA ASP A 54 -23.18 3.20 -12.64
C ASP A 54 -21.93 2.50 -12.12
N VAL A 55 -21.48 2.86 -10.90
CA VAL A 55 -20.25 2.33 -10.28
C VAL A 55 -20.50 1.92 -8.84
N LEU A 56 -20.03 0.73 -8.47
CA LEU A 56 -19.93 0.28 -7.09
C LEU A 56 -18.45 0.13 -6.72
N LEU A 57 -18.03 0.81 -5.65
CA LEU A 57 -16.70 0.72 -5.05
C LEU A 57 -16.79 -0.12 -3.77
N ILE A 58 -16.10 -1.26 -3.71
CA ILE A 58 -16.07 -2.12 -2.53
C ILE A 58 -14.76 -1.91 -1.77
N GLY A 59 -14.86 -1.43 -0.53
CA GLY A 59 -13.76 -1.01 0.35
C GLY A 59 -13.57 0.50 0.35
N GLY A 60 -13.48 1.10 1.54
CA GLY A 60 -13.30 2.54 1.78
C GLY A 60 -11.84 2.95 1.96
N GLY A 61 -10.91 2.31 1.25
CA GLY A 61 -9.48 2.62 1.27
C GLY A 61 -9.06 3.64 0.22
N ILE A 62 -7.77 3.98 0.21
CA ILE A 62 -7.17 4.99 -0.69
C ILE A 62 -7.42 4.68 -2.17
N MET A 63 -7.45 3.39 -2.57
CA MET A 63 -7.65 3.00 -3.97
C MET A 63 -9.06 3.33 -4.45
N SER A 64 -10.07 2.87 -3.73
CA SER A 64 -11.48 3.18 -4.07
C SER A 64 -11.76 4.68 -4.00
N ALA A 65 -11.24 5.37 -2.99
CA ALA A 65 -11.40 6.82 -2.88
C ALA A 65 -10.75 7.56 -4.05
N THR A 66 -9.54 7.17 -4.44
CA THR A 66 -8.82 7.75 -5.59
C THR A 66 -9.58 7.47 -6.91
N LEU A 67 -10.05 6.24 -7.12
CA LEU A 67 -10.85 5.91 -8.31
C LEU A 67 -12.17 6.70 -8.33
N GLY A 68 -12.82 6.84 -7.19
CA GLY A 68 -14.04 7.65 -7.05
C GLY A 68 -13.83 9.10 -7.47
N ILE A 69 -12.69 9.70 -7.09
CA ILE A 69 -12.32 11.07 -7.52
C ILE A 69 -12.03 11.10 -9.02
N TRP A 70 -11.24 10.17 -9.56
CA TRP A 70 -11.01 10.09 -11.00
C TRP A 70 -12.32 10.03 -11.78
N LEU A 71 -13.24 9.15 -11.38
CA LEU A 71 -14.53 9.00 -12.03
C LEU A 71 -15.41 10.25 -11.88
N ARG A 72 -15.35 10.94 -10.74
CA ARG A 72 -16.10 12.18 -10.54
C ARG A 72 -15.60 13.30 -11.45
N GLU A 73 -14.29 13.39 -11.67
CA GLU A 73 -13.69 14.37 -12.59
C GLU A 73 -14.00 14.08 -14.07
N LEU A 74 -14.05 12.79 -14.45
CA LEU A 74 -14.24 12.34 -15.84
C LEU A 74 -15.71 12.20 -16.23
N GLU A 75 -16.54 11.75 -15.31
CA GLU A 75 -17.98 11.46 -15.51
C GLU A 75 -18.80 12.03 -14.34
N PRO A 76 -18.99 13.34 -14.27
CA PRO A 76 -19.61 14.01 -13.12
C PRO A 76 -21.07 13.59 -12.85
N ASN A 77 -21.75 13.01 -13.85
CA ASN A 77 -23.14 12.58 -13.74
C ASN A 77 -23.33 11.12 -13.34
N TRP A 78 -22.25 10.32 -13.27
CA TRP A 78 -22.38 8.92 -12.88
C TRP A 78 -22.75 8.78 -11.42
N SER A 79 -23.65 7.84 -11.15
CA SER A 79 -23.99 7.43 -9.79
C SER A 79 -22.94 6.47 -9.25
N ILE A 80 -22.35 6.82 -8.09
CA ILE A 80 -21.31 6.03 -7.43
C ILE A 80 -21.78 5.64 -6.04
N GLN A 81 -21.74 4.35 -5.73
CA GLN A 81 -21.93 3.83 -4.38
C GLN A 81 -20.61 3.29 -3.85
N MET A 82 -20.31 3.54 -2.56
CA MET A 82 -19.17 2.93 -1.87
C MET A 82 -19.69 2.10 -0.69
N LEU A 83 -19.20 0.86 -0.56
CA LEU A 83 -19.44 -0.02 0.59
C LEU A 83 -18.14 -0.16 1.38
N GLU A 84 -18.21 0.04 2.69
CA GLU A 84 -17.09 -0.20 3.62
C GLU A 84 -17.56 -1.14 4.74
N ARG A 85 -16.82 -2.20 4.96
CA ARG A 85 -17.13 -3.23 5.97
C ARG A 85 -17.03 -2.69 7.40
N LEU A 86 -16.04 -1.83 7.66
CA LEU A 86 -15.84 -1.21 8.97
C LEU A 86 -16.79 -0.01 9.17
N ASP A 87 -16.81 0.53 10.36
CA ASP A 87 -17.68 1.65 10.76
C ASP A 87 -17.21 3.02 10.23
N ALA A 88 -16.01 3.07 9.63
CA ALA A 88 -15.48 4.26 8.95
C ALA A 88 -14.50 3.89 7.84
N VAL A 89 -14.25 4.82 6.92
CA VAL A 89 -13.24 4.68 5.86
C VAL A 89 -11.83 4.81 6.41
N ALA A 90 -10.85 4.24 5.69
CA ALA A 90 -9.42 4.35 6.00
C ALA A 90 -8.99 3.74 7.35
N LEU A 91 -9.65 2.71 7.83
CA LEU A 91 -9.30 2.06 9.10
C LEU A 91 -8.30 0.90 8.96
N GLU A 92 -8.22 0.28 7.78
CA GLU A 92 -7.27 -0.81 7.47
C GLU A 92 -5.93 -0.27 6.96
N SER A 93 -5.40 -0.79 5.85
CA SER A 93 -4.05 -0.47 5.33
C SER A 93 -3.81 1.02 5.05
N SER A 94 -4.87 1.79 4.75
CA SER A 94 -4.77 3.24 4.51
C SER A 94 -4.58 4.05 5.80
N ASN A 95 -4.91 3.51 6.97
CA ASN A 95 -4.72 4.19 8.25
C ASN A 95 -3.24 4.53 8.48
N GLY A 96 -2.95 5.77 8.91
CA GLY A 96 -1.59 6.25 9.11
C GLY A 96 -0.75 5.40 10.07
N TRP A 97 -1.39 4.73 11.04
CA TRP A 97 -0.74 3.81 11.97
C TRP A 97 -0.49 2.41 11.40
N ASN A 98 -1.08 2.08 10.26
CA ASN A 98 -0.97 0.75 9.66
C ASN A 98 0.05 0.67 8.52
N ASN A 99 0.77 1.77 8.23
CA ASN A 99 1.79 1.85 7.19
C ASN A 99 2.92 2.81 7.57
N ALA A 100 4.03 2.78 6.84
CA ALA A 100 5.18 3.65 7.06
C ALA A 100 5.00 5.07 6.48
N GLY A 101 3.96 5.34 5.72
CA GLY A 101 3.68 6.64 5.10
C GLY A 101 4.76 7.18 4.19
N THR A 102 5.50 6.32 3.54
CA THR A 102 6.56 6.76 2.63
C THR A 102 5.96 7.22 1.31
N GLY A 103 6.29 8.43 0.90
CA GLY A 103 6.07 8.88 -0.47
C GLY A 103 7.08 8.21 -1.40
N HIS A 104 6.76 6.95 -1.79
CA HIS A 104 7.70 6.11 -2.53
C HIS A 104 8.08 6.69 -3.89
N SER A 105 9.24 7.32 -3.94
CA SER A 105 9.86 7.91 -5.12
C SER A 105 11.23 7.29 -5.44
N ALA A 106 11.50 6.10 -4.91
CA ALA A 106 12.73 5.33 -5.09
C ALA A 106 14.01 6.07 -4.66
N LEU A 107 13.89 7.01 -3.72
CA LEU A 107 15.01 7.81 -3.25
C LEU A 107 15.87 7.04 -2.23
N ALA A 108 15.23 6.23 -1.37
CA ALA A 108 15.89 5.53 -0.27
C ALA A 108 16.00 4.01 -0.48
N GLU A 109 15.07 3.39 -1.20
CA GLU A 109 14.95 1.93 -1.30
C GLU A 109 16.02 1.33 -2.22
N LEU A 110 16.92 0.53 -1.65
CA LEU A 110 18.05 -0.05 -2.38
C LEU A 110 17.66 -1.22 -3.28
N ASN A 111 16.56 -1.88 -3.01
CA ASN A 111 16.07 -3.03 -3.79
C ASN A 111 15.55 -2.67 -5.19
N TYR A 112 15.33 -1.38 -5.48
CA TYR A 112 14.94 -0.91 -6.81
C TYR A 112 16.13 -0.66 -7.76
N THR A 113 17.33 -0.92 -7.29
CA THR A 113 18.57 -0.65 -8.01
C THR A 113 19.54 -1.83 -7.90
N PRO A 114 19.18 -3.03 -8.41
CA PRO A 114 20.05 -4.20 -8.32
C PRO A 114 21.34 -4.03 -9.12
N GLU A 115 22.42 -4.67 -8.65
CA GLU A 115 23.63 -4.80 -9.44
C GLU A 115 23.40 -5.73 -10.63
N THR A 116 23.90 -5.33 -11.78
CA THR A 116 23.87 -6.14 -13.00
C THR A 116 25.07 -7.10 -13.05
N ALA A 117 24.99 -8.14 -13.88
CA ALA A 117 26.06 -9.14 -14.01
C ALA A 117 27.42 -8.56 -14.43
N ASN A 118 27.44 -7.38 -15.05
CA ASN A 118 28.66 -6.65 -15.44
C ASN A 118 29.12 -5.62 -14.38
N GLY A 119 28.54 -5.64 -13.18
CA GLY A 119 28.91 -4.78 -12.06
C GLY A 119 28.36 -3.35 -12.10
N GLY A 120 27.48 -3.03 -13.06
CA GLY A 120 26.72 -1.78 -13.10
C GLY A 120 25.50 -1.83 -12.19
N ILE A 121 24.72 -0.74 -12.18
CA ILE A 121 23.45 -0.64 -11.44
C ILE A 121 22.29 -0.47 -12.43
N ASP A 122 21.27 -1.30 -12.34
CA ASP A 122 20.02 -1.12 -13.08
C ASP A 122 19.09 -0.17 -12.31
N ILE A 123 18.81 0.99 -12.88
CA ILE A 123 17.95 2.03 -12.30
C ILE A 123 16.53 2.02 -12.89
N SER A 124 16.20 1.11 -13.80
CA SER A 124 14.94 1.11 -14.55
C SER A 124 13.72 1.09 -13.62
N LYS A 125 13.76 0.24 -12.59
CA LYS A 125 12.67 0.15 -11.61
C LYS A 125 12.58 1.40 -10.73
N ALA A 126 13.69 1.99 -10.35
CA ALA A 126 13.72 3.24 -9.59
C ALA A 126 13.10 4.40 -10.38
N VAL A 127 13.42 4.52 -11.66
CA VAL A 127 12.82 5.52 -12.58
C VAL A 127 11.32 5.31 -12.70
N GLU A 128 10.84 4.08 -12.95
CA GLU A 128 9.42 3.75 -13.07
C GLU A 128 8.63 4.15 -11.80
N ILE A 129 9.15 3.80 -10.63
CA ILE A 129 8.53 4.14 -9.34
C ILE A 129 8.50 5.65 -9.11
N ASN A 130 9.59 6.35 -9.44
CA ASN A 130 9.64 7.80 -9.32
C ASN A 130 8.60 8.46 -10.24
N GLU A 131 8.57 8.13 -11.53
CA GLU A 131 7.57 8.66 -12.48
C GLU A 131 6.14 8.40 -11.99
N SER A 132 5.86 7.21 -11.49
CA SER A 132 4.56 6.86 -10.89
C SER A 132 4.21 7.75 -9.69
N PHE A 133 5.17 8.04 -8.84
CA PHE A 133 4.95 8.95 -7.70
C PHE A 133 4.73 10.40 -8.16
N GLN A 134 5.44 10.87 -9.20
CA GLN A 134 5.21 12.21 -9.75
C GLN A 134 3.78 12.34 -10.33
N ILE A 135 3.21 11.31 -10.95
CA ILE A 135 1.80 11.29 -11.36
C ILE A 135 0.88 11.47 -10.14
N SER A 136 1.15 10.79 -9.04
CA SER A 136 0.37 10.97 -7.81
C SER A 136 0.49 12.38 -7.24
N ARG A 137 1.68 12.97 -7.24
CA ARG A 137 1.91 14.35 -6.79
C ARG A 137 1.11 15.35 -7.64
N GLN A 138 1.14 15.21 -8.97
CA GLN A 138 0.37 16.06 -9.88
C GLN A 138 -1.13 15.92 -9.63
N PHE A 139 -1.63 14.69 -9.47
CA PHE A 139 -3.02 14.42 -9.14
C PHE A 139 -3.43 15.09 -7.81
N TRP A 140 -2.64 14.94 -6.76
CA TRP A 140 -2.95 15.57 -5.47
C TRP A 140 -2.84 17.10 -5.55
N ALA A 141 -1.85 17.65 -6.26
CA ALA A 141 -1.72 19.09 -6.49
C ALA A 141 -2.95 19.68 -7.21
N TRP A 142 -3.45 18.97 -8.23
CA TRP A 142 -4.70 19.30 -8.88
C TRP A 142 -5.88 19.31 -7.90
N GLN A 143 -5.99 18.29 -7.07
CA GLN A 143 -7.09 18.18 -6.10
C GLN A 143 -7.01 19.27 -5.00
N VAL A 144 -5.81 19.68 -4.60
CA VAL A 144 -5.62 20.84 -3.71
C VAL A 144 -6.06 22.13 -4.39
N ARG A 145 -5.59 22.36 -5.61
CA ARG A 145 -5.94 23.54 -6.39
C ARG A 145 -7.46 23.71 -6.58
N ASN A 146 -8.18 22.60 -6.72
CA ASN A 146 -9.64 22.59 -6.90
C ASN A 146 -10.43 22.43 -5.59
N GLY A 147 -9.78 22.50 -4.43
CA GLY A 147 -10.40 22.49 -3.10
C GLY A 147 -11.00 21.15 -2.66
N VAL A 148 -10.64 20.05 -3.35
CA VAL A 148 -11.00 18.67 -2.98
C VAL A 148 -10.16 18.21 -1.79
N LEU A 149 -8.84 18.37 -1.90
CA LEU A 149 -7.91 18.22 -0.79
C LEU A 149 -7.64 19.58 -0.13
N LYS A 150 -7.71 19.61 1.18
CA LYS A 150 -7.52 20.82 1.98
C LYS A 150 -6.35 20.61 2.93
N ASP A 151 -5.67 21.71 3.30
CA ASP A 151 -4.54 21.68 4.20
C ASP A 151 -3.51 20.58 3.84
N PRO A 152 -2.65 20.81 2.84
CA PRO A 152 -1.67 19.82 2.39
C PRO A 152 -0.82 19.22 3.52
N ARG A 153 -0.52 20.00 4.56
CA ARG A 153 0.28 19.55 5.71
C ARG A 153 -0.42 18.48 6.55
N SER A 154 -1.72 18.32 6.42
CA SER A 154 -2.45 17.24 7.08
C SER A 154 -2.16 15.87 6.47
N PHE A 155 -1.69 15.80 5.21
CA PHE A 155 -1.50 14.53 4.51
C PHE A 155 -0.14 14.36 3.81
N ILE A 156 0.59 15.44 3.49
CA ILE A 156 1.93 15.37 2.89
C ILE A 156 2.88 16.32 3.61
N ASN A 157 4.00 15.79 4.08
CA ASN A 157 4.98 16.56 4.83
C ASN A 157 6.37 16.36 4.24
N HIS A 158 7.10 17.45 4.10
CA HIS A 158 8.51 17.39 3.73
C HIS A 158 9.29 16.54 4.73
N THR A 159 9.88 15.47 4.25
CA THR A 159 10.67 14.53 5.04
C THR A 159 11.74 13.94 4.11
N PRO A 160 12.98 14.39 4.21
CA PRO A 160 14.04 13.87 3.37
C PRO A 160 14.15 12.35 3.42
N HIS A 161 14.46 11.76 2.28
CA HIS A 161 14.72 10.32 2.19
C HIS A 161 16.21 10.07 2.10
N MET A 162 16.69 9.04 2.77
CA MET A 162 18.09 8.66 2.72
C MET A 162 18.26 7.14 2.71
N SER A 163 19.29 6.68 2.03
CA SER A 163 19.85 5.35 2.26
C SER A 163 21.03 5.50 3.20
N PHE A 164 21.13 4.65 4.21
CA PHE A 164 22.25 4.63 5.15
C PHE A 164 22.79 3.21 5.27
N VAL A 165 24.06 3.04 4.98
CA VAL A 165 24.71 1.73 4.99
C VAL A 165 26.05 1.78 5.71
N TRP A 166 26.53 0.62 6.14
CA TRP A 166 27.86 0.44 6.74
C TRP A 166 28.53 -0.81 6.20
N GLY A 167 29.86 -0.85 6.34
CA GLY A 167 30.76 -1.87 5.78
C GLY A 167 31.19 -1.58 4.34
N ASP A 168 32.37 -2.10 3.97
CA ASP A 168 33.05 -1.75 2.71
C ASP A 168 32.20 -2.05 1.47
N GLU A 169 31.62 -3.23 1.38
CA GLU A 169 30.82 -3.66 0.24
C GLU A 169 29.56 -2.81 0.06
N ASN A 170 28.87 -2.53 1.17
CA ASN A 170 27.64 -1.74 1.13
C ASN A 170 27.90 -0.29 0.78
N VAL A 171 28.98 0.30 1.28
CA VAL A 171 29.38 1.67 0.94
C VAL A 171 29.78 1.75 -0.53
N ALA A 172 30.54 0.79 -1.04
CA ALA A 172 30.90 0.74 -2.47
C ALA A 172 29.67 0.55 -3.38
N TYR A 173 28.70 -0.29 -2.98
CA TYR A 173 27.43 -0.41 -3.70
C TYR A 173 26.65 0.90 -3.69
N LEU A 174 26.56 1.58 -2.55
CA LEU A 174 25.79 2.84 -2.43
C LEU A 174 26.40 3.96 -3.29
N GLU A 175 27.71 4.02 -3.39
CA GLU A 175 28.41 4.96 -4.27
C GLU A 175 28.07 4.71 -5.74
N LYS A 176 28.16 3.44 -6.21
CA LYS A 176 27.78 3.05 -7.57
C LYS A 176 26.31 3.40 -7.87
N ARG A 177 25.43 3.13 -6.90
CA ARG A 177 24.00 3.47 -7.00
C ARG A 177 23.80 4.97 -7.18
N TYR A 178 24.45 5.77 -6.36
CA TYR A 178 24.38 7.23 -6.46
C TYR A 178 24.86 7.72 -7.83
N GLU A 179 26.00 7.23 -8.31
CA GLU A 179 26.55 7.58 -9.63
C GLU A 179 25.59 7.23 -10.78
N ALA A 180 24.89 6.08 -10.69
CA ALA A 180 23.91 5.68 -11.68
C ALA A 180 22.63 6.53 -11.63
N LEU A 181 22.11 6.83 -10.44
CA LEU A 181 20.87 7.58 -10.27
C LEU A 181 21.02 9.06 -10.65
N LYS A 182 22.15 9.70 -10.32
CA LYS A 182 22.36 11.12 -10.61
C LYS A 182 22.38 11.47 -12.10
N ALA A 183 22.51 10.47 -12.98
CA ALA A 183 22.39 10.64 -14.42
C ALA A 183 20.94 10.92 -14.87
N SER A 184 19.95 10.63 -14.04
CA SER A 184 18.54 10.88 -14.30
C SER A 184 18.10 12.19 -13.63
N PRO A 185 17.38 13.08 -14.33
CA PRO A 185 16.89 14.33 -13.75
C PRO A 185 15.92 14.11 -12.57
N LEU A 186 15.29 12.94 -12.49
CA LEU A 186 14.38 12.58 -11.38
C LEU A 186 15.10 12.44 -10.03
N PHE A 187 16.42 12.28 -10.03
CA PHE A 187 17.25 12.12 -8.83
C PHE A 187 18.32 13.21 -8.71
N ALA A 188 18.16 14.32 -9.45
CA ALA A 188 19.15 15.40 -9.51
C ALA A 188 19.36 16.12 -8.16
N ASP A 189 18.42 15.99 -7.21
CA ASP A 189 18.54 16.54 -5.85
C ASP A 189 19.35 15.65 -4.89
N MET A 190 19.64 14.42 -5.28
CA MET A 190 20.30 13.44 -4.43
C MET A 190 21.76 13.84 -4.15
N GLN A 191 22.15 13.72 -2.90
CA GLN A 191 23.51 13.94 -2.40
C GLN A 191 24.08 12.63 -1.88
N TYR A 192 25.40 12.48 -1.87
CA TYR A 192 26.12 11.34 -1.31
C TYR A 192 27.23 11.82 -0.38
N SER A 193 27.43 11.11 0.72
CA SER A 193 28.54 11.39 1.64
C SER A 193 28.98 10.13 2.38
N THR A 194 30.30 10.06 2.62
CA THR A 194 30.93 9.14 3.57
C THR A 194 31.55 9.91 4.76
N ASP A 195 31.40 11.24 4.78
CA ASP A 195 31.89 12.08 5.86
C ASP A 195 30.92 11.98 7.07
N PRO A 196 31.40 11.45 8.24
CA PRO A 196 30.59 11.34 9.44
C PRO A 196 30.00 12.67 9.93
N GLU A 197 30.72 13.78 9.77
CA GLU A 197 30.24 15.10 10.21
C GLU A 197 29.13 15.62 9.29
N GLN A 198 29.19 15.34 8.01
CA GLN A 198 28.09 15.67 7.09
C GLN A 198 26.85 14.82 7.37
N ILE A 199 27.02 13.50 7.56
CA ILE A 199 25.91 12.58 7.87
C ILE A 199 25.28 12.95 9.22
N LYS A 200 26.08 13.35 10.21
CA LYS A 200 25.60 13.83 11.50
C LYS A 200 24.72 15.08 11.40
N LYS A 201 25.00 15.98 10.45
CA LYS A 201 24.12 17.13 10.18
C LYS A 201 22.75 16.70 9.65
N TRP A 202 22.70 15.65 8.85
CA TRP A 202 21.45 15.10 8.32
C TRP A 202 20.65 14.34 9.38
N VAL A 203 21.32 13.45 10.14
CA VAL A 203 20.69 12.49 11.07
C VAL A 203 21.51 12.36 12.37
N PRO A 204 21.46 13.35 13.25
CA PRO A 204 22.28 13.37 14.46
C PRO A 204 22.09 12.14 15.35
N LEU A 205 20.83 11.63 15.48
CA LEU A 205 20.55 10.44 16.30
C LEU A 205 21.26 9.18 15.81
N MET A 206 21.44 9.04 14.51
CA MET A 206 22.08 7.87 13.91
C MET A 206 23.62 7.89 14.07
N MET A 207 24.17 9.07 14.33
CA MET A 207 25.62 9.27 14.44
C MET A 207 26.10 9.37 15.89
N GLU A 208 25.24 9.78 16.81
CA GLU A 208 25.62 9.96 18.20
C GLU A 208 25.89 8.60 18.89
N GLY A 209 27.17 8.40 19.32
CA GLY A 209 27.62 7.15 19.93
C GLY A 209 27.97 6.04 18.94
N ARG A 210 27.97 6.33 17.64
CA ARG A 210 28.44 5.38 16.61
C ARG A 210 29.94 5.20 16.70
N ASP A 211 30.39 3.95 16.47
CA ASP A 211 31.81 3.61 16.44
C ASP A 211 32.50 4.39 15.28
N PRO A 212 33.48 5.25 15.58
CA PRO A 212 34.17 6.05 14.57
C PRO A 212 35.00 5.21 13.57
N SER A 213 35.30 3.96 13.88
CA SER A 213 35.99 3.04 12.99
C SER A 213 35.08 2.39 11.96
N GLN A 214 33.76 2.47 12.16
CA GLN A 214 32.78 1.90 11.25
C GLN A 214 32.73 2.71 9.94
N LYS A 215 33.07 2.07 8.83
CA LYS A 215 32.91 2.68 7.51
C LYS A 215 31.45 2.82 7.17
N ILE A 216 31.02 4.03 6.87
CA ILE A 216 29.60 4.38 6.60
C ILE A 216 29.48 5.13 5.27
N GLY A 217 28.29 5.07 4.68
CA GLY A 217 27.90 5.88 3.52
C GLY A 217 26.41 6.18 3.56
N ALA A 218 26.03 7.33 3.05
CA ALA A 218 24.64 7.76 2.98
C ALA A 218 24.35 8.52 1.69
N THR A 219 23.12 8.32 1.17
CA THR A 219 22.51 9.24 0.21
C THR A 219 21.46 10.09 0.92
N TRP A 220 21.22 11.30 0.45
CA TRP A 220 20.27 12.26 0.99
C TRP A 220 19.50 12.93 -0.13
N SER A 221 18.19 12.80 -0.14
CA SER A 221 17.29 13.47 -1.07
C SER A 221 16.34 14.39 -0.32
N PRO A 222 16.53 15.71 -0.40
CA PRO A 222 15.69 16.69 0.31
C PRO A 222 14.23 16.72 -0.16
N LEU A 223 13.92 16.20 -1.36
CA LEU A 223 12.56 16.19 -1.92
C LEU A 223 11.69 15.01 -1.42
N GLY A 224 12.19 14.20 -0.51
CA GLY A 224 11.43 13.13 0.12
C GLY A 224 10.21 13.63 0.89
N THR A 225 9.20 12.77 1.04
CA THR A 225 7.95 13.11 1.73
C THR A 225 7.45 11.99 2.64
N ASP A 226 6.80 12.38 3.74
CA ASP A 226 5.94 11.54 4.56
C ASP A 226 4.47 11.80 4.23
N MET A 227 3.68 10.72 4.14
CA MET A 227 2.29 10.75 3.68
C MET A 227 1.33 10.21 4.73
N GLU A 228 0.21 10.86 4.93
CA GLU A 228 -0.93 10.33 5.70
C GLU A 228 -2.06 9.94 4.73
N PHE A 229 -1.96 8.70 4.22
CA PHE A 229 -2.91 8.19 3.22
C PHE A 229 -4.34 8.08 3.75
N GLY A 230 -4.51 7.86 5.04
CA GLY A 230 -5.82 7.87 5.67
C GLY A 230 -6.48 9.23 5.58
N GLU A 231 -5.72 10.30 5.73
CA GLU A 231 -6.25 11.66 5.62
C GLU A 231 -6.65 12.00 4.18
N ILE A 232 -5.82 11.64 3.19
CA ILE A 232 -6.20 11.76 1.78
C ILE A 232 -7.51 11.02 1.51
N THR A 233 -7.62 9.78 2.00
CA THR A 233 -8.83 8.95 1.84
C THR A 233 -10.06 9.62 2.44
N ARG A 234 -9.96 10.11 3.68
CA ARG A 234 -11.06 10.79 4.36
C ARG A 234 -11.50 12.06 3.64
N GLN A 235 -10.56 12.88 3.16
CA GLN A 235 -10.87 14.10 2.42
C GLN A 235 -11.50 13.78 1.07
N PHE A 236 -11.01 12.80 0.33
CA PHE A 236 -11.61 12.36 -0.92
C PHE A 236 -13.04 11.87 -0.73
N VAL A 237 -13.27 11.00 0.25
CA VAL A 237 -14.62 10.50 0.54
C VAL A 237 -15.53 11.62 1.04
N SER A 238 -15.03 12.55 1.85
CA SER A 238 -15.78 13.73 2.28
C SER A 238 -16.21 14.60 1.10
N HIS A 239 -15.31 14.82 0.13
CA HIS A 239 -15.65 15.53 -1.10
C HIS A 239 -16.71 14.77 -1.92
N LEU A 240 -16.52 13.48 -2.15
CA LEU A 240 -17.49 12.64 -2.87
C LEU A 240 -18.88 12.71 -2.22
N LYS A 241 -18.97 12.64 -0.89
CA LYS A 241 -20.23 12.77 -0.14
C LYS A 241 -20.90 14.14 -0.31
N SER A 242 -20.17 15.18 -0.68
CA SER A 242 -20.74 16.50 -0.97
C SER A 242 -21.36 16.58 -2.36
N THR A 243 -21.15 15.58 -3.22
CA THR A 243 -21.74 15.51 -4.57
C THR A 243 -23.09 14.76 -4.55
N SER A 244 -24.01 15.13 -5.43
CA SER A 244 -25.39 14.62 -5.43
C SER A 244 -25.53 13.13 -5.79
N ASN A 245 -24.54 12.58 -6.52
CA ASN A 245 -24.63 11.23 -7.10
C ASN A 245 -23.66 10.25 -6.44
N PHE A 246 -23.27 10.51 -5.18
CA PHE A 246 -22.44 9.62 -4.39
C PHE A 246 -23.12 9.22 -3.09
N ASP A 247 -23.00 7.94 -2.74
CA ASP A 247 -23.48 7.43 -1.46
C ASP A 247 -22.43 6.50 -0.83
N LEU A 248 -22.28 6.56 0.49
CA LEU A 248 -21.39 5.71 1.29
C LEU A 248 -22.20 4.93 2.31
N GLN A 249 -22.06 3.62 2.29
CA GLN A 249 -22.55 2.73 3.34
C GLN A 249 -21.36 2.13 4.10
N VAL A 250 -21.24 2.46 5.37
CA VAL A 250 -20.27 1.86 6.29
C VAL A 250 -20.92 0.70 7.05
N SER A 251 -20.12 -0.08 7.77
CA SER A 251 -20.57 -1.31 8.45
C SER A 251 -21.30 -2.27 7.49
N SER A 252 -20.88 -2.32 6.25
CA SER A 252 -21.56 -3.03 5.15
C SER A 252 -20.63 -4.07 4.53
N GLU A 253 -20.86 -5.32 4.89
CA GLU A 253 -20.08 -6.47 4.41
C GLU A 253 -20.73 -7.09 3.18
N VAL A 254 -19.94 -7.33 2.14
CA VAL A 254 -20.42 -7.95 0.89
C VAL A 254 -20.50 -9.45 1.07
N ASP A 255 -21.67 -10.01 0.79
CA ASP A 255 -22.00 -11.43 0.95
C ASP A 255 -21.97 -12.20 -0.37
N ALA A 256 -22.35 -11.55 -1.49
CA ALA A 256 -22.37 -12.18 -2.82
C ALA A 256 -22.12 -11.15 -3.93
N ILE A 257 -21.51 -11.61 -5.01
CA ILE A 257 -21.28 -10.86 -6.27
C ILE A 257 -21.69 -11.76 -7.43
N GLU A 258 -22.79 -11.43 -8.11
CA GLU A 258 -23.40 -12.28 -9.11
C GLU A 258 -23.60 -11.51 -10.42
N ARG A 259 -23.42 -12.20 -11.55
CA ARG A 259 -23.61 -11.62 -12.88
C ARG A 259 -25.09 -11.62 -13.27
N ASN A 260 -25.65 -10.46 -13.59
CA ASN A 260 -27.00 -10.33 -14.14
C ASN A 260 -27.05 -10.69 -15.64
N ALA A 261 -28.23 -11.06 -16.12
CA ALA A 261 -28.45 -11.38 -17.54
C ALA A 261 -28.22 -10.17 -18.48
N ASP A 262 -28.34 -8.94 -18.00
CA ASP A 262 -28.09 -7.70 -18.75
C ASP A 262 -26.61 -7.30 -18.77
N GLY A 263 -25.74 -8.10 -18.12
CA GLY A 263 -24.32 -7.84 -18.05
C GLY A 263 -23.90 -6.92 -16.89
N SER A 264 -24.82 -6.42 -16.08
CA SER A 264 -24.51 -5.75 -14.81
C SER A 264 -24.17 -6.76 -13.72
N TRP A 265 -23.73 -6.27 -12.55
CA TRP A 265 -23.42 -7.07 -11.38
C TRP A 265 -24.43 -6.81 -10.28
N ARG A 266 -24.97 -7.87 -9.70
CA ARG A 266 -25.74 -7.80 -8.46
C ARG A 266 -24.79 -8.08 -7.29
N VAL A 267 -24.72 -7.13 -6.37
CA VAL A 267 -23.95 -7.26 -5.13
C VAL A 267 -24.91 -7.24 -3.96
N SER A 268 -24.87 -8.32 -3.19
CA SER A 268 -25.61 -8.45 -1.92
C SER A 268 -24.68 -8.11 -0.77
N TYR A 269 -25.18 -7.38 0.21
CA TYR A 269 -24.41 -7.02 1.41
C TYR A 269 -25.30 -6.94 2.64
N THR A 270 -24.70 -7.20 3.80
CA THR A 270 -25.33 -7.09 5.09
C THR A 270 -24.77 -5.90 5.87
N ASN A 271 -25.65 -5.05 6.39
CA ASN A 271 -25.22 -4.03 7.34
C ASN A 271 -25.03 -4.68 8.73
N SER A 272 -23.78 -4.76 9.20
CA SER A 272 -23.39 -5.44 10.44
C SER A 272 -23.95 -4.78 11.70
N THR A 273 -24.38 -3.52 11.65
CA THR A 273 -24.97 -2.80 12.78
C THR A 273 -26.46 -3.10 12.93
N SER A 274 -27.19 -3.14 11.82
CA SER A 274 -28.64 -3.36 11.82
C SER A 274 -29.04 -4.81 11.55
N GLY A 275 -28.14 -5.60 10.95
CA GLY A 275 -28.45 -6.95 10.44
C GLY A 275 -29.31 -6.94 9.17
N SER A 276 -29.54 -5.78 8.54
CA SER A 276 -30.35 -5.68 7.33
C SER A 276 -29.55 -6.10 6.09
N GLU A 277 -30.20 -6.89 5.25
CA GLU A 277 -29.68 -7.33 3.96
C GLU A 277 -30.13 -6.36 2.85
N HIS A 278 -29.24 -6.09 1.91
CA HIS A 278 -29.46 -5.17 0.80
C HIS A 278 -28.87 -5.69 -0.49
N THR A 279 -29.35 -5.18 -1.62
CA THR A 279 -28.84 -5.52 -2.96
C THR A 279 -28.63 -4.29 -3.82
N ILE A 280 -27.53 -4.27 -4.59
CA ILE A 280 -27.21 -3.21 -5.54
C ILE A 280 -26.90 -3.84 -6.89
N ASP A 281 -27.55 -3.35 -7.96
CA ASP A 281 -27.14 -3.62 -9.34
C ASP A 281 -26.19 -2.52 -9.82
N ALA A 282 -24.99 -2.89 -10.27
CA ALA A 282 -23.96 -1.96 -10.74
C ALA A 282 -23.51 -2.30 -12.17
N LYS A 283 -23.30 -1.27 -13.00
CA LYS A 283 -22.72 -1.47 -14.35
C LYS A 283 -21.24 -1.82 -14.29
N PHE A 284 -20.52 -1.20 -13.36
CA PHE A 284 -19.12 -1.48 -13.07
C PHE A 284 -18.90 -1.66 -11.57
N VAL A 285 -18.11 -2.68 -11.21
CA VAL A 285 -17.70 -2.95 -9.82
C VAL A 285 -16.19 -2.85 -9.70
N PHE A 286 -15.72 -2.08 -8.73
CA PHE A 286 -14.31 -2.04 -8.35
C PHE A 286 -14.11 -2.62 -6.94
N ILE A 287 -13.24 -3.62 -6.83
CA ILE A 287 -12.89 -4.29 -5.58
C ILE A 287 -11.57 -3.71 -5.06
N GLY A 288 -11.68 -2.68 -4.22
CA GLY A 288 -10.56 -1.99 -3.56
C GLY A 288 -10.42 -2.37 -2.09
N ALA A 289 -10.68 -3.63 -1.75
CA ALA A 289 -10.82 -4.12 -0.37
C ALA A 289 -9.49 -4.55 0.28
N GLY A 290 -8.33 -4.09 -0.24
CA GLY A 290 -7.02 -4.45 0.30
C GLY A 290 -6.81 -5.97 0.34
N GLY A 291 -6.41 -6.51 1.49
CA GLY A 291 -6.23 -7.97 1.65
C GLY A 291 -7.49 -8.78 1.40
N GLY A 292 -8.69 -8.22 1.62
CA GLY A 292 -9.97 -8.87 1.35
C GLY A 292 -10.35 -8.98 -0.12
N ALA A 293 -9.61 -8.32 -1.02
CA ALA A 293 -9.92 -8.28 -2.45
C ALA A 293 -9.87 -9.67 -3.11
N LEU A 294 -8.99 -10.56 -2.66
CA LEU A 294 -8.88 -11.91 -3.21
C LEU A 294 -10.20 -12.71 -3.04
N HIS A 295 -10.78 -12.71 -1.84
CA HIS A 295 -12.04 -13.40 -1.59
C HIS A 295 -13.19 -12.86 -2.45
N LEU A 296 -13.28 -11.53 -2.58
CA LEU A 296 -14.32 -10.88 -3.37
C LEU A 296 -14.16 -11.15 -4.87
N LEU A 297 -12.92 -11.20 -5.37
CA LEU A 297 -12.64 -11.60 -6.75
C LEU A 297 -13.02 -13.06 -6.99
N GLN A 298 -12.68 -13.97 -6.08
CA GLN A 298 -13.10 -15.38 -6.15
C GLN A 298 -14.63 -15.51 -6.09
N MET A 299 -15.29 -14.72 -5.22
CA MET A 299 -16.74 -14.67 -5.11
C MET A 299 -17.43 -14.23 -6.41
N SER A 300 -16.81 -13.33 -7.16
CA SER A 300 -17.35 -12.86 -8.46
C SER A 300 -17.36 -13.94 -9.55
N GLY A 301 -16.58 -14.99 -9.39
CA GLY A 301 -16.50 -16.12 -10.35
C GLY A 301 -15.91 -15.75 -11.70
N ILE A 302 -15.19 -14.62 -11.84
CA ILE A 302 -14.53 -14.29 -13.11
C ILE A 302 -13.34 -15.23 -13.35
N PRO A 303 -13.19 -15.76 -14.57
CA PRO A 303 -12.09 -16.71 -14.87
C PRO A 303 -10.71 -16.12 -14.63
N GLU A 304 -10.56 -14.81 -14.81
CA GLU A 304 -9.30 -14.09 -14.63
C GLU A 304 -8.79 -14.11 -13.17
N ALA A 305 -9.64 -14.49 -12.19
CA ALA A 305 -9.29 -14.55 -10.77
C ALA A 305 -8.98 -15.98 -10.26
N GLU A 306 -9.18 -17.03 -11.08
CA GLU A 306 -9.15 -18.43 -10.62
C GLU A 306 -7.81 -18.89 -10.04
N ASP A 307 -6.70 -18.48 -10.64
CA ASP A 307 -5.36 -18.99 -10.33
C ASP A 307 -4.59 -18.14 -9.30
N TYR A 308 -5.27 -17.19 -8.65
CA TYR A 308 -4.65 -16.35 -7.64
C TYR A 308 -4.78 -16.93 -6.24
N GLY A 309 -3.67 -16.90 -5.50
CA GLY A 309 -3.59 -17.17 -4.08
C GLY A 309 -3.02 -15.96 -3.33
N GLY A 310 -3.16 -15.97 -2.01
CA GLY A 310 -2.65 -14.94 -1.14
C GLY A 310 -1.60 -15.47 -0.17
N PHE A 311 -0.52 -14.71 0.03
CA PHE A 311 0.48 -14.93 1.06
C PHE A 311 0.45 -13.76 2.05
N PRO A 312 -0.21 -13.91 3.21
CA PRO A 312 -0.37 -12.82 4.16
C PRO A 312 0.92 -12.57 4.96
N VAL A 313 1.34 -11.30 4.96
CA VAL A 313 2.48 -10.84 5.75
C VAL A 313 2.07 -9.57 6.49
N GLY A 314 2.23 -9.58 7.79
CA GLY A 314 2.08 -8.39 8.62
C GLY A 314 3.42 -7.71 8.88
N GLY A 315 3.37 -6.61 9.60
CA GLY A 315 4.53 -5.91 10.11
C GLY A 315 4.25 -5.27 11.45
N SER A 316 5.29 -5.08 12.24
CA SER A 316 5.25 -4.27 13.45
C SER A 316 6.38 -3.27 13.44
N PHE A 317 6.19 -2.16 14.15
CA PHE A 317 7.19 -1.11 14.32
C PHE A 317 7.45 -0.85 15.79
N LEU A 318 8.68 -0.56 16.14
CA LEU A 318 8.98 0.18 17.36
C LEU A 318 8.62 1.65 17.13
N VAL A 319 7.86 2.24 18.05
CA VAL A 319 7.35 3.61 17.96
C VAL A 319 7.87 4.43 19.12
N ASN A 320 8.39 5.62 18.82
CA ASN A 320 8.77 6.62 19.80
C ASN A 320 7.99 7.92 19.56
N GLU A 321 7.22 8.37 20.54
CA GLU A 321 6.41 9.57 20.49
C GLU A 321 7.02 10.73 21.32
N ASN A 322 8.26 10.56 21.83
CA ASN A 322 8.95 11.59 22.59
C ASN A 322 9.41 12.74 21.68
N PRO A 323 8.94 13.98 21.87
CA PRO A 323 9.33 15.13 21.05
C PRO A 323 10.85 15.38 21.05
N ASN A 324 11.55 15.08 22.14
CA ASN A 324 13.01 15.25 22.21
C ASN A 324 13.77 14.29 21.26
N VAL A 325 13.15 13.17 20.88
CA VAL A 325 13.69 12.24 19.88
C VAL A 325 13.19 12.59 18.49
N SER A 326 11.88 12.78 18.32
CA SER A 326 11.28 12.99 17.00
C SER A 326 11.69 14.32 16.33
N MET A 327 12.09 15.32 17.12
CA MET A 327 12.60 16.60 16.59
C MET A 327 14.07 16.53 16.14
N LEU A 328 14.79 15.49 16.53
CA LEU A 328 16.19 15.28 16.15
C LEU A 328 16.35 14.29 14.97
N HIS A 329 15.28 13.63 14.56
CA HIS A 329 15.27 12.75 13.39
C HIS A 329 14.21 13.24 12.40
N LEU A 330 14.64 13.81 11.28
CA LEU A 330 13.77 14.49 10.32
C LEU A 330 13.77 13.78 8.95
N ALA A 331 14.16 12.53 8.89
CA ALA A 331 14.32 11.78 7.65
C ALA A 331 13.61 10.42 7.70
N LYS A 332 13.48 9.81 6.53
CA LYS A 332 13.24 8.37 6.37
C LYS A 332 14.56 7.72 5.98
N ALA A 333 15.15 6.95 6.90
CA ALA A 333 16.47 6.38 6.74
C ALA A 333 16.39 4.85 6.54
N TYR A 334 16.65 4.42 5.32
CA TYR A 334 16.57 3.02 4.88
C TYR A 334 17.96 2.38 4.87
N GLY A 335 18.07 1.17 5.43
CA GLY A 335 19.27 0.36 5.35
C GLY A 335 19.29 -0.58 4.16
N LYS A 336 20.25 -1.48 4.16
CA LYS A 336 20.31 -2.61 3.23
C LYS A 336 19.76 -3.86 3.90
N ALA A 337 18.99 -4.64 3.17
CA ALA A 337 18.52 -5.94 3.65
C ALA A 337 19.71 -6.85 4.00
N SER A 338 19.58 -7.61 5.08
CA SER A 338 20.54 -8.67 5.38
C SER A 338 20.53 -9.71 4.25
N VAL A 339 21.66 -10.37 4.02
CA VAL A 339 21.76 -11.42 3.00
C VAL A 339 20.69 -12.49 3.26
N GLY A 340 19.88 -12.82 2.24
CA GLY A 340 18.79 -13.79 2.35
C GLY A 340 17.46 -13.23 2.89
N SER A 341 17.41 -11.97 3.31
CA SER A 341 16.14 -11.33 3.72
C SER A 341 15.37 -10.81 2.51
N PRO A 342 14.02 -10.92 2.52
CA PRO A 342 13.21 -10.36 1.44
C PRO A 342 13.37 -8.83 1.38
N PRO A 343 13.33 -8.23 0.18
CA PRO A 343 13.52 -6.79 0.00
C PRO A 343 12.58 -5.89 0.81
N MET A 344 11.40 -6.40 1.16
CA MET A 344 10.37 -5.68 1.92
C MET A 344 10.59 -5.67 3.44
N SER A 345 11.58 -6.38 3.94
CA SER A 345 11.90 -6.51 5.36
C SER A 345 13.09 -5.66 5.79
N VAL A 346 13.53 -4.75 4.93
CA VAL A 346 14.62 -3.82 5.25
C VAL A 346 14.20 -2.93 6.40
N PRO A 347 14.88 -2.96 7.56
CA PRO A 347 14.59 -2.02 8.62
C PRO A 347 14.89 -0.58 8.18
N HIS A 348 14.05 0.33 8.61
CA HIS A 348 14.24 1.76 8.41
C HIS A 348 13.86 2.53 9.67
N LEU A 349 14.56 3.64 9.89
CA LEU A 349 14.27 4.58 10.97
C LEU A 349 13.61 5.81 10.36
N ASP A 350 12.31 5.96 10.61
CA ASP A 350 11.49 6.91 9.88
C ASP A 350 10.86 7.96 10.77
N THR A 351 10.97 9.21 10.37
CA THR A 351 10.04 10.24 10.80
C THR A 351 8.67 10.02 10.17
N ARG A 352 7.62 10.13 10.98
CA ARG A 352 6.21 10.15 10.58
C ARG A 352 5.50 11.37 11.13
N VAL A 353 4.51 11.86 10.38
CA VAL A 353 3.56 12.88 10.85
C VAL A 353 2.16 12.29 10.77
N ILE A 354 1.55 12.00 11.92
CA ILE A 354 0.21 11.43 12.02
C ILE A 354 -0.66 12.34 12.87
N GLY A 355 -1.77 12.84 12.31
CA GLY A 355 -2.65 13.79 13.01
C GLY A 355 -1.92 15.06 13.47
N GLY A 356 -0.93 15.52 12.70
CA GLY A 356 -0.10 16.69 13.01
C GLY A 356 0.99 16.44 14.06
N LYS A 357 1.11 15.23 14.60
CA LYS A 357 2.16 14.87 15.57
C LYS A 357 3.31 14.17 14.86
N ARG A 358 4.54 14.62 15.16
CA ARG A 358 5.75 13.96 14.69
C ARG A 358 6.15 12.84 15.64
N ILE A 359 6.39 11.66 15.08
CA ILE A 359 6.84 10.46 15.78
C ILE A 359 8.00 9.82 15.01
N VAL A 360 8.70 8.90 15.63
CA VAL A 360 9.73 8.08 14.97
C VAL A 360 9.30 6.61 15.00
N LEU A 361 9.41 5.95 13.87
CA LEU A 361 9.19 4.52 13.71
C LEU A 361 10.50 3.82 13.39
N PHE A 362 10.66 2.60 13.90
CA PHE A 362 11.72 1.70 13.47
C PHE A 362 11.18 0.31 13.13
N GLY A 363 11.57 -0.24 12.00
CA GLY A 363 11.13 -1.51 11.45
C GLY A 363 10.96 -1.43 9.93
N PRO A 364 10.11 -2.24 9.29
CA PRO A 364 9.19 -3.20 9.94
C PRO A 364 9.90 -4.46 10.44
N PHE A 365 9.38 -5.00 11.51
CA PHE A 365 9.60 -6.39 11.89
C PHE A 365 8.49 -7.22 11.27
N ALA A 366 8.84 -8.16 10.41
CA ALA A 366 7.83 -8.94 9.71
C ALA A 366 7.07 -9.84 10.70
N THR A 367 5.78 -9.98 10.49
CA THR A 367 4.92 -10.89 11.22
C THR A 367 4.16 -11.76 10.24
N PHE A 368 3.83 -12.97 10.65
CA PHE A 368 2.96 -13.85 9.88
C PHE A 368 1.63 -14.02 10.61
N SER A 369 0.55 -13.97 9.86
CA SER A 369 -0.79 -14.26 10.34
C SER A 369 -1.58 -14.85 9.17
N THR A 370 -2.53 -15.73 9.46
CA THR A 370 -3.46 -16.23 8.44
C THR A 370 -4.57 -15.22 8.09
N LYS A 371 -4.63 -14.10 8.81
CA LYS A 371 -5.53 -12.99 8.50
C LYS A 371 -5.05 -12.21 7.28
N PHE A 372 -5.96 -11.81 6.43
CA PHE A 372 -5.69 -10.97 5.26
C PHE A 372 -5.82 -9.47 5.56
N LEU A 373 -6.60 -9.15 6.57
CA LEU A 373 -6.82 -7.79 7.10
C LEU A 373 -6.48 -7.77 8.60
N LYS A 374 -6.14 -6.62 9.13
CA LYS A 374 -5.88 -6.46 10.57
C LYS A 374 -7.14 -6.82 11.38
N GLU A 375 -8.28 -6.35 10.91
CA GLU A 375 -9.61 -6.69 11.44
C GLU A 375 -10.27 -7.86 10.65
N GLY A 376 -9.45 -8.77 10.10
CA GLY A 376 -9.87 -9.96 9.38
C GLY A 376 -10.01 -11.21 10.26
N SER A 377 -10.31 -12.33 9.60
CA SER A 377 -10.48 -13.66 10.24
C SER A 377 -9.19 -14.48 10.15
N TYR A 378 -8.91 -15.29 11.18
CA TYR A 378 -7.86 -16.30 11.11
C TYR A 378 -8.14 -17.41 10.08
N PHE A 379 -9.35 -17.46 9.55
CA PHE A 379 -9.72 -18.39 8.47
C PHE A 379 -9.51 -17.84 7.08
N ASP A 380 -9.10 -16.56 6.91
CA ASP A 380 -8.97 -15.91 5.60
C ASP A 380 -8.08 -16.71 4.63
N LEU A 381 -6.90 -17.13 5.08
CA LEU A 381 -6.00 -17.95 4.26
C LEU A 381 -6.64 -19.28 3.84
N LEU A 382 -7.33 -19.95 4.78
CA LEU A 382 -7.98 -21.24 4.51
C LEU A 382 -9.15 -21.10 3.54
N THR A 383 -10.01 -20.10 3.75
CA THR A 383 -11.22 -19.89 2.92
C THR A 383 -10.89 -19.34 1.53
N SER A 384 -9.72 -18.70 1.35
CA SER A 384 -9.22 -18.28 0.04
C SER A 384 -8.55 -19.41 -0.76
N THR A 385 -8.29 -20.56 -0.11
CA THR A 385 -7.64 -21.70 -0.76
C THR A 385 -8.68 -22.50 -1.55
N THR A 386 -8.46 -22.64 -2.85
CA THR A 386 -9.33 -23.34 -3.80
C THR A 386 -8.56 -24.48 -4.48
N MET A 387 -9.27 -25.33 -5.22
CA MET A 387 -8.63 -26.40 -6.00
C MET A 387 -7.73 -25.86 -7.11
N SER A 388 -8.00 -24.66 -7.62
CA SER A 388 -7.20 -24.03 -8.68
C SER A 388 -5.91 -23.39 -8.17
N ASN A 389 -5.90 -22.84 -6.94
CA ASN A 389 -4.75 -22.11 -6.40
C ASN A 389 -3.89 -22.89 -5.38
N ILE A 390 -4.39 -24.03 -4.85
CA ILE A 390 -3.66 -24.81 -3.83
C ILE A 390 -2.29 -25.28 -4.36
N TRP A 391 -2.21 -25.70 -5.64
CA TRP A 391 -0.96 -26.16 -6.22
C TRP A 391 0.07 -25.02 -6.36
N PRO A 392 -0.25 -23.85 -6.97
CA PRO A 392 0.63 -22.69 -6.94
C PRO A 392 1.07 -22.28 -5.53
N MET A 393 0.17 -22.32 -4.55
CA MET A 393 0.52 -21.98 -3.15
C MET A 393 1.51 -22.97 -2.54
N MET A 394 1.38 -24.26 -2.80
CA MET A 394 2.33 -25.27 -2.33
C MET A 394 3.71 -25.10 -2.99
N GLN A 395 3.78 -24.82 -4.29
CA GLN A 395 5.04 -24.59 -5.00
C GLN A 395 5.77 -23.36 -4.43
N VAL A 396 5.06 -22.25 -4.25
CA VAL A 396 5.65 -21.05 -3.60
C VAL A 396 6.15 -21.37 -2.19
N GLY A 397 5.41 -22.16 -1.40
CA GLY A 397 5.85 -22.57 -0.06
C GLY A 397 7.17 -23.35 -0.06
N VAL A 398 7.46 -24.12 -1.11
CA VAL A 398 8.71 -24.86 -1.29
C VAL A 398 9.82 -23.99 -1.85
N GLU A 399 9.53 -23.21 -2.91
CA GLU A 399 10.53 -22.35 -3.56
C GLU A 399 10.98 -21.18 -2.68
N GLU A 400 10.06 -20.61 -1.92
CA GLU A 400 10.30 -19.47 -1.01
C GLU A 400 10.57 -19.93 0.44
N TYR A 401 11.10 -21.17 0.62
CA TYR A 401 11.43 -21.68 1.95
C TYR A 401 12.31 -20.73 2.77
N PRO A 402 13.33 -20.06 2.19
CA PRO A 402 14.11 -19.04 2.91
C PRO A 402 13.27 -17.88 3.46
N LEU A 403 12.24 -17.45 2.72
CA LEU A 403 11.29 -16.44 3.18
C LEU A 403 10.45 -16.95 4.37
N VAL A 404 9.99 -18.20 4.31
CA VAL A 404 9.22 -18.83 5.41
C VAL A 404 10.09 -18.95 6.66
N GLU A 405 11.34 -19.39 6.53
CA GLU A 405 12.32 -19.46 7.63
C GLU A 405 12.60 -18.09 8.24
N TYR A 406 12.82 -17.07 7.39
CA TYR A 406 12.97 -15.69 7.84
C TYR A 406 11.75 -15.22 8.65
N LEU A 407 10.53 -15.44 8.15
CA LEU A 407 9.29 -15.03 8.84
C LEU A 407 9.13 -15.76 10.19
N ALA A 408 9.47 -17.06 10.24
CA ALA A 408 9.48 -17.82 11.48
C ALA A 408 10.48 -17.23 12.50
N GLY A 409 11.68 -16.87 12.05
CA GLY A 409 12.67 -16.18 12.88
C GLY A 409 12.17 -14.82 13.39
N GLN A 410 11.48 -14.05 12.55
CA GLN A 410 10.90 -12.75 12.96
C GLN A 410 9.83 -12.88 14.05
N LEU A 411 9.03 -13.95 14.03
CA LEU A 411 8.03 -14.22 15.07
C LEU A 411 8.67 -14.58 16.44
N MET A 412 9.90 -15.05 16.43
CA MET A 412 10.63 -15.46 17.64
C MET A 412 11.46 -14.33 18.26
N LEU A 413 11.54 -13.14 17.60
CA LEU A 413 12.31 -12.02 18.14
C LEU A 413 11.75 -11.56 19.49
N SER A 414 12.64 -11.43 20.48
CA SER A 414 12.34 -10.78 21.75
C SER A 414 12.31 -9.24 21.60
N ASP A 415 11.86 -8.54 22.62
CA ASP A 415 11.92 -7.08 22.63
C ASP A 415 13.39 -6.60 22.70
N GLU A 416 14.26 -7.35 23.36
CA GLU A 416 15.70 -7.09 23.39
C GLU A 416 16.33 -7.19 22.01
N ASP A 417 15.96 -8.19 21.20
CA ASP A 417 16.45 -8.36 19.82
C ASP A 417 16.01 -7.17 18.93
N ARG A 418 14.75 -6.73 19.07
CA ARG A 418 14.23 -5.56 18.32
C ARG A 418 14.96 -4.27 18.72
N ILE A 419 15.25 -4.08 20.00
CA ILE A 419 16.03 -2.94 20.49
C ILE A 419 17.48 -3.03 20.05
N ALA A 420 18.07 -4.22 20.01
CA ALA A 420 19.42 -4.42 19.48
C ALA A 420 19.50 -4.02 18.00
N ALA A 421 18.53 -4.43 17.18
CA ALA A 421 18.43 -4.02 15.78
C ALA A 421 18.23 -2.49 15.63
N LEU A 422 17.42 -1.88 16.49
CA LEU A 422 17.26 -0.42 16.51
C LEU A 422 18.59 0.28 16.81
N ARG A 423 19.40 -0.24 17.72
CA ARG A 423 20.69 0.35 18.11
C ARG A 423 21.74 0.29 17.00
N GLU A 424 21.57 -0.55 15.99
CA GLU A 424 22.38 -0.47 14.76
C GLU A 424 22.16 0.83 14.00
N TYR A 425 20.95 1.41 14.08
CA TYR A 425 20.60 2.69 13.48
C TYR A 425 20.72 3.87 14.46
N PHE A 426 20.23 3.69 15.67
CA PHE A 426 20.24 4.70 16.73
C PHE A 426 20.99 4.14 17.96
N PRO A 427 22.35 4.27 18.02
CA PRO A 427 23.17 3.61 19.05
C PRO A 427 22.77 3.92 20.50
N LYS A 428 22.27 5.12 20.77
CA LYS A 428 21.85 5.57 22.11
C LYS A 428 20.37 5.37 22.40
N ALA A 429 19.65 4.56 21.62
CA ALA A 429 18.24 4.28 21.86
C ALA A 429 18.02 3.64 23.24
N LYS A 430 17.10 4.22 24.03
CA LYS A 430 16.68 3.71 25.34
C LYS A 430 15.44 2.85 25.16
N ALA A 431 15.49 1.61 25.63
CA ALA A 431 14.44 0.62 25.40
C ALA A 431 13.06 1.04 25.94
N ASP A 432 13.05 1.72 27.08
CA ASP A 432 11.84 2.18 27.76
C ASP A 432 11.11 3.35 27.07
N GLU A 433 11.73 3.97 26.05
CA GLU A 433 11.12 5.03 25.25
C GLU A 433 10.39 4.49 24.00
N TRP A 434 10.43 3.18 23.74
CA TRP A 434 9.88 2.56 22.54
C TRP A 434 8.80 1.54 22.88
N ARG A 435 7.71 1.58 22.13
CA ARG A 435 6.64 0.59 22.22
C ARG A 435 6.44 -0.15 20.90
N LEU A 436 6.15 -1.43 20.95
CA LEU A 436 5.81 -2.20 19.76
C LEU A 436 4.38 -1.85 19.30
N TRP A 437 4.23 -1.58 18.00
CA TRP A 437 2.97 -1.30 17.35
C TRP A 437 2.74 -2.24 16.17
N GLN A 438 1.61 -2.94 16.16
CA GLN A 438 1.25 -3.80 15.05
C GLN A 438 0.61 -2.95 13.93
N ALA A 439 1.23 -2.97 12.74
CA ALA A 439 0.75 -2.31 11.54
C ALA A 439 -0.33 -3.13 10.81
N GLY A 440 -0.68 -2.72 9.60
CA GLY A 440 -1.63 -3.43 8.76
C GLY A 440 -1.08 -4.73 8.18
N GLN A 441 -1.98 -5.54 7.63
CA GLN A 441 -1.65 -6.76 6.90
C GLN A 441 -1.42 -6.46 5.42
N ARG A 442 -0.54 -7.25 4.81
CA ARG A 442 -0.29 -7.26 3.37
C ARG A 442 -0.56 -8.66 2.85
N VAL A 443 -1.23 -8.79 1.73
CA VAL A 443 -1.42 -10.06 1.04
C VAL A 443 -0.62 -10.00 -0.25
N GLN A 444 0.51 -10.72 -0.29
CA GLN A 444 1.31 -10.86 -1.50
C GLN A 444 0.61 -11.81 -2.47
N ILE A 445 0.78 -11.56 -3.74
CA ILE A 445 0.12 -12.32 -4.79
C ILE A 445 0.87 -13.62 -5.02
N ILE A 446 0.17 -14.74 -4.93
CA ILE A 446 0.62 -16.01 -5.52
C ILE A 446 -0.13 -16.19 -6.82
N LYS A 447 0.59 -16.49 -7.89
CA LYS A 447 0.02 -16.70 -9.22
C LYS A 447 0.55 -17.99 -9.82
N ARG A 448 -0.30 -18.69 -10.58
CA ARG A 448 0.15 -19.85 -11.37
C ARG A 448 1.16 -19.39 -12.41
N ASP A 449 2.24 -20.15 -12.52
CA ASP A 449 3.28 -19.98 -13.53
C ASP A 449 3.40 -21.27 -14.35
N PRO A 450 3.43 -21.20 -15.70
CA PRO A 450 3.50 -22.38 -16.53
C PRO A 450 4.78 -23.23 -16.37
N GLU A 451 5.90 -22.60 -16.00
CA GLU A 451 7.20 -23.26 -15.88
C GLU A 451 7.47 -23.71 -14.44
N LYS A 452 7.15 -22.84 -13.46
CA LYS A 452 7.44 -23.05 -12.03
C LYS A 452 6.26 -23.63 -11.25
N GLY A 453 5.06 -23.71 -11.85
CA GLY A 453 3.83 -24.12 -11.18
C GLY A 453 3.19 -23.00 -10.33
N GLY A 454 3.98 -22.19 -9.63
CA GLY A 454 3.54 -21.02 -8.85
C GLY A 454 4.67 -20.04 -8.64
N VAL A 455 4.37 -18.74 -8.59
CA VAL A 455 5.33 -17.68 -8.28
C VAL A 455 4.75 -16.70 -7.26
N LEU A 456 5.59 -16.21 -6.37
CA LEU A 456 5.29 -15.11 -5.46
C LEU A 456 5.58 -13.78 -6.18
N LYS A 457 4.55 -13.00 -6.44
CA LYS A 457 4.67 -11.72 -7.12
C LYS A 457 4.62 -10.58 -6.10
N LEU A 458 5.63 -9.73 -6.14
CA LEU A 458 5.69 -8.52 -5.34
C LEU A 458 5.06 -7.35 -6.11
N GLY A 459 4.48 -6.40 -5.37
CA GLY A 459 3.81 -5.23 -5.96
C GLY A 459 2.29 -5.38 -6.01
N THR A 460 1.67 -4.72 -6.97
CA THR A 460 0.22 -4.70 -7.17
C THR A 460 -0.14 -5.27 -8.55
N GLU A 461 -1.32 -5.87 -8.65
CA GLU A 461 -1.86 -6.37 -9.92
C GLU A 461 -3.37 -6.07 -10.03
N VAL A 462 -3.77 -5.50 -11.17
CA VAL A 462 -5.18 -5.27 -11.51
C VAL A 462 -5.73 -6.50 -12.22
N VAL A 463 -6.63 -7.21 -11.56
CA VAL A 463 -7.41 -8.31 -12.13
C VAL A 463 -8.75 -7.75 -12.60
N ALA A 464 -9.09 -7.95 -13.86
CA ALA A 464 -10.34 -7.43 -14.43
C ALA A 464 -10.95 -8.43 -15.41
N ALA A 465 -12.27 -8.54 -15.41
CA ALA A 465 -13.00 -9.28 -16.41
C ALA A 465 -12.73 -8.71 -17.82
N LYS A 466 -12.71 -9.58 -18.83
CA LYS A 466 -12.43 -9.20 -20.23
C LYS A 466 -13.33 -8.11 -20.78
N ASP A 467 -14.58 -8.07 -20.32
CA ASP A 467 -15.56 -7.07 -20.73
C ASP A 467 -15.44 -5.74 -19.96
N GLY A 468 -14.51 -5.64 -19.00
CA GLY A 468 -14.28 -4.44 -18.22
C GLY A 468 -15.37 -4.12 -17.19
N SER A 469 -16.31 -5.02 -16.91
CA SER A 469 -17.45 -4.75 -16.03
C SER A 469 -17.14 -4.91 -14.53
N ILE A 470 -16.06 -5.60 -14.19
CA ILE A 470 -15.55 -5.72 -12.81
C ILE A 470 -14.03 -5.73 -12.83
N ALA A 471 -13.43 -5.06 -11.85
CA ALA A 471 -11.99 -5.10 -11.61
C ALA A 471 -11.69 -5.12 -10.12
N GLY A 472 -10.58 -5.74 -9.75
CA GLY A 472 -10.06 -5.73 -8.38
C GLY A 472 -8.56 -5.49 -8.36
N LEU A 473 -8.07 -4.96 -7.24
CA LEU A 473 -6.64 -4.75 -7.02
C LEU A 473 -6.15 -5.75 -5.99
N LEU A 474 -5.15 -6.55 -6.38
CA LEU A 474 -4.42 -7.47 -5.52
C LEU A 474 -3.02 -6.93 -5.22
N GLY A 475 -2.40 -7.45 -4.14
CA GLY A 475 -1.01 -7.21 -3.80
C GLY A 475 -0.79 -6.06 -2.82
N ALA A 476 0.46 -5.59 -2.77
CA ALA A 476 0.93 -4.67 -1.75
C ALA A 476 1.85 -3.58 -2.34
N SER A 477 2.73 -3.02 -1.52
CA SER A 477 3.61 -1.88 -1.80
C SER A 477 4.49 -2.03 -3.07
N PRO A 478 4.73 -0.91 -3.81
CA PRO A 478 4.24 0.44 -3.55
C PRO A 478 2.80 0.59 -4.04
N GLY A 479 1.86 0.78 -3.13
CA GLY A 479 0.44 0.89 -3.46
C GLY A 479 -0.09 2.30 -3.20
N ALA A 480 -0.23 2.69 -1.93
CA ALA A 480 -0.90 3.94 -1.57
C ALA A 480 -0.23 5.20 -2.15
N SER A 481 1.10 5.26 -2.21
CA SER A 481 1.83 6.38 -2.81
C SER A 481 1.68 6.47 -4.34
N THR A 482 1.32 5.38 -4.99
CA THR A 482 1.07 5.28 -6.43
C THR A 482 -0.40 5.00 -6.76
N ALA A 483 -1.32 5.34 -5.84
CA ALA A 483 -2.75 5.09 -6.03
C ALA A 483 -3.31 5.80 -7.27
N ALA A 484 -2.88 7.03 -7.56
CA ALA A 484 -3.38 7.76 -8.71
C ALA A 484 -3.02 7.10 -10.05
N PRO A 485 -1.76 6.73 -10.35
CA PRO A 485 -1.42 6.03 -11.59
C PRO A 485 -1.99 4.60 -11.64
N ILE A 486 -2.09 3.87 -10.51
CA ILE A 486 -2.71 2.56 -10.49
C ILE A 486 -4.19 2.66 -10.89
N MET A 487 -4.92 3.61 -10.34
CA MET A 487 -6.33 3.81 -10.70
C MET A 487 -6.49 4.35 -12.12
N LEU A 488 -5.54 5.15 -12.61
CA LEU A 488 -5.48 5.52 -14.01
C LEU A 488 -5.32 4.29 -14.92
N GLY A 489 -4.45 3.36 -14.56
CA GLY A 489 -4.30 2.07 -15.26
C GLY A 489 -5.59 1.22 -15.21
N VAL A 490 -6.35 1.26 -14.11
CA VAL A 490 -7.70 0.64 -14.06
C VAL A 490 -8.62 1.28 -15.09
N LEU A 491 -8.67 2.62 -15.17
CA LEU A 491 -9.49 3.33 -16.16
C LEU A 491 -9.10 2.95 -17.58
N GLU A 492 -7.81 2.92 -17.90
CA GLU A 492 -7.29 2.53 -19.21
C GLU A 492 -7.61 1.08 -19.57
N LYS A 493 -7.63 0.20 -18.60
CA LYS A 493 -7.95 -1.23 -18.80
C LYS A 493 -9.44 -1.48 -18.98
N VAL A 494 -10.28 -0.80 -18.18
CA VAL A 494 -11.72 -1.04 -18.07
C VAL A 494 -12.53 -0.17 -19.04
N PHE A 495 -12.18 1.11 -19.18
CA PHE A 495 -12.92 2.10 -19.98
C PHE A 495 -12.15 2.51 -21.24
N LYS A 496 -11.53 1.56 -21.95
CA LYS A 496 -10.67 1.81 -23.12
C LYS A 496 -11.28 2.78 -24.12
N ASP A 497 -12.56 2.58 -24.46
CA ASP A 497 -13.26 3.41 -25.44
C ASP A 497 -13.47 4.85 -24.95
N LYS A 498 -13.71 5.02 -23.64
CA LYS A 498 -13.83 6.34 -23.00
C LYS A 498 -12.49 7.05 -22.93
N VAL A 499 -11.44 6.34 -22.49
CA VAL A 499 -10.08 6.90 -22.42
C VAL A 499 -9.59 7.36 -23.79
N ALA A 500 -10.00 6.70 -24.88
CA ALA A 500 -9.64 7.10 -26.24
C ALA A 500 -10.35 8.36 -26.73
N THR A 501 -11.39 8.87 -26.04
CA THR A 501 -12.11 10.07 -26.47
C THR A 501 -11.29 11.34 -26.23
N PRO A 502 -11.44 12.38 -27.09
CA PRO A 502 -10.76 13.65 -26.92
C PRO A 502 -11.05 14.33 -25.57
N GLU A 503 -12.28 14.19 -25.07
CA GLU A 503 -12.76 14.78 -23.82
C GLU A 503 -12.00 14.19 -22.62
N TRP A 504 -11.93 12.86 -22.52
CA TRP A 504 -11.17 12.20 -21.44
C TRP A 504 -9.69 12.49 -21.56
N GLN A 505 -9.11 12.43 -22.77
CA GLN A 505 -7.70 12.74 -23.00
C GLN A 505 -7.34 14.16 -22.58
N ALA A 506 -8.20 15.15 -22.87
CA ALA A 506 -8.00 16.52 -22.45
C ALA A 506 -8.06 16.65 -20.93
N LYS A 507 -9.07 16.03 -20.29
CA LYS A 507 -9.24 16.08 -18.84
C LYS A 507 -8.12 15.36 -18.08
N LEU A 508 -7.65 14.22 -18.58
CA LEU A 508 -6.52 13.49 -17.99
C LEU A 508 -5.24 14.34 -18.01
N ARG A 509 -4.96 15.07 -19.12
CA ARG A 509 -3.79 15.98 -19.19
C ARG A 509 -3.97 17.25 -18.37
N GLU A 510 -5.20 17.68 -18.15
CA GLU A 510 -5.50 18.81 -17.27
C GLU A 510 -5.19 18.44 -15.80
N ILE A 511 -5.57 17.23 -15.37
CA ILE A 511 -5.34 16.72 -14.02
C ILE A 511 -3.88 16.32 -13.80
N VAL A 512 -3.27 15.63 -14.77
CA VAL A 512 -1.89 15.17 -14.75
C VAL A 512 -1.18 15.69 -16.00
N PRO A 513 -0.52 16.86 -15.94
CA PRO A 513 0.16 17.47 -17.09
C PRO A 513 1.16 16.55 -17.81
N SER A 514 1.79 15.63 -17.08
CA SER A 514 2.72 14.66 -17.67
C SER A 514 2.04 13.41 -18.27
N TYR A 515 0.71 13.31 -18.25
CA TYR A 515 0.00 12.15 -18.77
C TYR A 515 0.37 11.81 -20.22
N GLY A 516 0.79 10.55 -20.42
CA GLY A 516 1.23 10.05 -21.73
C GLY A 516 2.66 10.47 -22.13
N THR A 517 3.42 11.10 -21.22
CA THR A 517 4.83 11.47 -21.47
C THR A 517 5.76 10.87 -20.43
N LYS A 518 7.02 10.61 -20.83
CA LYS A 518 8.07 10.23 -19.89
C LYS A 518 8.72 11.49 -19.34
N LEU A 519 8.94 11.52 -18.03
CA LEU A 519 9.68 12.59 -17.35
C LEU A 519 11.18 12.34 -17.39
N ASN A 520 11.58 11.07 -17.23
CA ASN A 520 13.00 10.71 -17.30
C ASN A 520 13.60 11.08 -18.66
N GLY A 521 14.69 11.81 -18.66
CA GLY A 521 15.36 12.33 -19.87
C GLY A 521 14.92 13.73 -20.29
N ASP A 522 13.96 14.36 -19.61
CA ASP A 522 13.51 15.72 -19.86
C ASP A 522 13.62 16.59 -18.59
N PRO A 523 14.80 17.20 -18.32
CA PRO A 523 15.04 17.97 -17.11
C PRO A 523 14.09 19.18 -16.94
N GLU A 524 13.66 19.78 -18.04
CA GLU A 524 12.74 20.92 -18.00
C GLU A 524 11.35 20.50 -17.52
N LYS A 525 10.84 19.37 -18.02
CA LYS A 525 9.56 18.84 -17.56
C LYS A 525 9.61 18.37 -16.11
N VAL A 526 10.70 17.73 -15.69
CA VAL A 526 10.89 17.37 -14.28
C VAL A 526 10.89 18.61 -13.40
N GLN A 527 11.60 19.66 -13.78
CA GLN A 527 11.61 20.91 -13.01
C GLN A 527 10.22 21.57 -12.94
N GLN A 528 9.50 21.61 -14.05
CA GLN A 528 8.14 22.17 -14.10
C GLN A 528 7.18 21.38 -13.19
N GLU A 529 7.29 20.06 -13.19
CA GLU A 529 6.50 19.20 -12.32
C GLU A 529 6.85 19.43 -10.84
N TRP A 530 8.12 19.49 -10.49
CA TRP A 530 8.58 19.75 -9.14
C TRP A 530 8.10 21.12 -8.64
N ASP A 531 8.24 22.16 -9.44
CA ASP A 531 7.80 23.52 -9.10
C ASP A 531 6.27 23.57 -8.89
N TYR A 532 5.48 23.00 -9.83
CA TYR A 532 4.03 22.93 -9.75
C TYR A 532 3.54 22.18 -8.50
N THR A 533 4.08 21.01 -8.26
CA THR A 533 3.64 20.19 -7.14
C THR A 533 4.12 20.74 -5.80
N ALA A 534 5.31 21.34 -5.72
CA ALA A 534 5.79 21.98 -4.50
C ALA A 534 4.92 23.18 -4.11
N GLU A 535 4.53 24.02 -5.08
CA GLU A 535 3.66 25.17 -4.84
C GLU A 535 2.31 24.73 -4.25
N HIS A 536 1.59 23.83 -4.92
CA HIS A 536 0.24 23.46 -4.52
C HIS A 536 0.21 22.54 -3.28
N LEU A 537 1.21 21.69 -3.11
CA LEU A 537 1.31 20.81 -1.95
C LEU A 537 2.03 21.44 -0.74
N GLN A 538 2.38 22.73 -0.83
CA GLN A 538 3.09 23.49 0.23
C GLN A 538 4.39 22.82 0.68
N LEU A 539 5.11 22.22 -0.27
CA LEU A 539 6.42 21.63 -0.07
C LEU A 539 7.53 22.68 -0.26
N PRO A 540 8.74 22.46 0.26
CA PRO A 540 9.86 23.36 0.00
C PRO A 540 10.13 23.53 -1.50
N THR A 541 10.57 24.72 -1.90
CA THR A 541 11.00 25.00 -3.27
C THR A 541 12.09 24.02 -3.67
N PRO A 542 11.91 23.28 -4.77
CA PRO A 542 12.93 22.32 -5.23
C PRO A 542 14.17 23.06 -5.73
N PRO A 543 15.36 22.42 -5.63
CA PRO A 543 16.57 22.98 -6.26
C PRO A 543 16.42 22.99 -7.77
N ARG A 544 17.15 23.90 -8.44
CA ARG A 544 17.22 23.90 -9.91
C ARG A 544 18.09 22.75 -10.39
N ILE A 545 17.59 22.02 -11.38
CA ILE A 545 18.32 20.92 -12.02
C ILE A 545 19.47 21.49 -12.83
N ASP A 546 20.70 21.08 -12.52
CA ASP A 546 21.88 21.40 -13.29
C ASP A 546 21.99 20.45 -14.50
N VAL A 547 21.53 20.91 -15.66
CA VAL A 547 21.55 20.14 -16.92
C VAL A 547 22.97 19.80 -17.34
N SER A 548 23.95 20.64 -16.98
CA SER A 548 25.36 20.39 -17.35
C SER A 548 25.95 19.18 -16.60
N ALA A 549 25.53 18.98 -15.38
CA ALA A 549 25.91 17.81 -14.58
C ALA A 549 25.30 16.49 -15.10
N LEU A 550 24.11 16.54 -15.67
CA LEU A 550 23.44 15.37 -16.26
C LEU A 550 24.10 14.89 -17.55
N SER A 551 24.57 15.82 -18.39
CA SER A 551 25.16 15.51 -19.70
C SER A 551 26.52 14.81 -19.61
N SER A 552 27.25 14.94 -18.49
CA SER A 552 28.56 14.33 -18.29
C SER A 552 28.51 12.86 -17.85
N SER A 553 27.35 12.35 -17.48
CA SER A 553 27.16 11.03 -16.84
C SER A 553 26.28 10.04 -17.64
N ALA A 554 25.76 10.43 -18.82
CA ALA A 554 24.91 9.55 -19.61
C ALA A 554 25.74 8.43 -20.26
N PRO A 555 25.48 7.13 -19.96
CA PRO A 555 25.98 6.06 -20.81
C PRO A 555 25.28 6.15 -22.16
N ALA A 556 26.03 6.16 -23.24
CA ALA A 556 25.50 5.95 -24.58
C ALA A 556 24.74 4.60 -24.60
N ASP A 557 23.48 4.62 -25.07
CA ASP A 557 22.63 3.44 -25.30
C ASP A 557 22.13 2.65 -24.07
N ALA A 558 21.27 3.25 -23.25
CA ALA A 558 20.24 2.49 -22.58
C ALA A 558 19.03 2.33 -23.52
N GLN A 559 19.12 1.44 -24.50
CA GLN A 559 17.94 0.93 -25.21
C GLN A 559 17.08 0.19 -24.19
N ILE A 560 15.99 0.82 -23.79
CA ILE A 560 14.95 0.21 -22.98
C ILE A 560 14.35 -0.94 -23.82
N LYS A 561 14.79 -2.18 -23.55
CA LYS A 561 14.08 -3.35 -24.03
C LYS A 561 12.66 -3.24 -23.48
N LYS A 562 11.68 -3.09 -24.37
CA LYS A 562 10.28 -3.32 -24.05
C LYS A 562 10.18 -4.73 -23.49
N THR A 563 10.01 -4.84 -22.18
CA THR A 563 9.60 -6.09 -21.55
C THR A 563 8.13 -6.29 -21.95
N PRO A 564 7.77 -7.47 -22.51
CA PRO A 564 6.38 -7.74 -22.81
C PRO A 564 5.59 -7.84 -21.51
N ASP A 565 4.46 -7.13 -21.47
CA ASP A 565 3.41 -7.27 -20.46
C ASP A 565 3.86 -7.37 -18.99
N MET A 566 4.27 -6.24 -18.41
CA MET A 566 4.02 -6.06 -17.00
C MET A 566 2.63 -5.42 -16.88
N ALA A 567 1.64 -6.24 -16.55
CA ALA A 567 0.37 -5.75 -16.07
C ALA A 567 0.65 -4.82 -14.88
N LEU A 568 0.22 -3.57 -15.02
CA LEU A 568 0.16 -2.60 -13.94
C LEU A 568 -0.68 -3.13 -12.80
#